data_5e69ff7614130e9ae95fddd050f33ea4
#
_entry.id   5e69ff7614130e9ae95fddd050f33ea4
#
_cell.length_a   1.000
_cell.length_b   1.000
_cell.length_c   1.000
_cell.angle_alpha   90.00
_cell.angle_beta   90.00
_cell.angle_gamma   90.00
#
_symmetry.space_group_name_H-M   'P 1'
#
loop_
_entity.id
_entity.type
_entity.pdbx_description
1 polymer ?
#
loop_
_entity_poly.entity_id
_entity_poly.type
_entity_poly.pdbx_seq_one_letter_code
_entity_poly.pdbx_strand_id
1 'polypeptide(L)'
;MKPKDLAERYLLSSSPHAHARVSVHGLMRDVIVALLPALGCAVYFFGVRALLLAGTCVTACLATEALCRLAMKRENTLGDLSAVVTGLLLALNLPPDLPLGMAIAGSVFAVAVAKQVFGGLGYNPFNPALAARAFLLVSFSEAMTTWTPSLWKAAAGAVDATTTATPLSYLKTFATAAWEKLPAAERALDFTSGSFIQTAFFGNVNGCLGEVCALALLLGAAYLLVRRVITWHIPVAFIGTVAAFAFFRYGMDLSALKLAEAHVLSGGVVLGACFMATDYVTSPASAKGKLIFGCGCGLLCMLIRRFGAYPEGCSFAILIMNAFAPLISRWTKPKPFGAK
;
A
#
# COMPACT_ATOMS: atom_id res chain seq x y z
N MET A 1 -52.01 -23.68 13.79
CA MET A 1 -50.55 -23.65 13.82
C MET A 1 -50.13 -22.30 14.35
N LYS A 2 -49.41 -22.23 15.46
CA LYS A 2 -49.02 -20.95 16.07
C LYS A 2 -47.85 -20.33 15.26
N PRO A 3 -47.79 -18.97 15.11
CA PRO A 3 -46.71 -18.32 14.35
C PRO A 3 -45.29 -18.69 14.74
N LYS A 4 -45.08 -19.08 16.01
CA LYS A 4 -43.75 -19.56 16.51
C LYS A 4 -43.34 -20.90 15.88
N ASP A 5 -44.27 -21.81 15.63
CA ASP A 5 -43.95 -23.14 15.06
C ASP A 5 -43.56 -23.06 13.57
N LEU A 6 -43.97 -21.98 12.87
CA LEU A 6 -43.53 -21.69 11.51
C LEU A 6 -42.12 -21.09 11.45
N ALA A 7 -41.78 -20.23 12.42
CA ALA A 7 -40.44 -19.60 12.48
C ALA A 7 -39.31 -20.62 12.80
N GLU A 8 -39.61 -21.69 13.55
CA GLU A 8 -38.67 -22.78 13.83
C GLU A 8 -38.49 -23.74 12.64
N ARG A 9 -39.47 -23.82 11.74
CA ARG A 9 -39.49 -24.77 10.60
C ARG A 9 -38.96 -24.17 9.30
N TYR A 10 -39.00 -22.86 9.14
CA TYR A 10 -38.59 -22.15 7.92
C TYR A 10 -37.61 -21.03 8.28
N LEU A 11 -36.41 -21.10 7.76
CA LEU A 11 -35.44 -19.99 7.80
C LEU A 11 -35.94 -18.91 6.82
N LEU A 12 -36.59 -17.88 7.37
CA LEU A 12 -36.93 -16.66 6.63
C LEU A 12 -35.72 -15.76 6.64
N SER A 13 -34.97 -15.73 5.54
CA SER A 13 -33.88 -14.78 5.34
C SER A 13 -34.31 -13.67 4.37
N SER A 14 -33.81 -12.46 4.58
CA SER A 14 -33.98 -11.37 3.61
C SER A 14 -33.26 -11.70 2.30
N SER A 15 -33.81 -11.28 1.15
CA SER A 15 -33.10 -11.41 -0.12
C SER A 15 -31.80 -10.59 -0.14
N PRO A 16 -30.75 -11.04 -0.87
CA PRO A 16 -30.74 -12.17 -1.81
C PRO A 16 -30.58 -13.53 -1.10
N HIS A 17 -31.31 -14.54 -1.56
CA HIS A 17 -31.23 -15.92 -1.03
C HIS A 17 -30.04 -16.72 -1.58
N ALA A 18 -29.43 -16.25 -2.67
CA ALA A 18 -28.22 -16.83 -3.23
C ALA A 18 -26.99 -16.16 -2.61
N HIS A 19 -26.22 -16.90 -1.84
CA HIS A 19 -24.98 -16.42 -1.23
C HIS A 19 -23.77 -16.97 -1.97
N ALA A 20 -22.80 -16.10 -2.28
CA ALA A 20 -21.49 -16.55 -2.76
C ALA A 20 -20.75 -17.27 -1.62
N ARG A 21 -20.02 -18.35 -1.95
CA ARG A 21 -19.20 -19.10 -0.97
C ARG A 21 -17.91 -18.35 -0.57
N VAL A 22 -17.91 -17.02 -0.70
CA VAL A 22 -16.75 -16.17 -0.40
C VAL A 22 -16.93 -15.61 1.01
N SER A 23 -16.00 -15.92 1.90
CA SER A 23 -15.97 -15.39 3.26
C SER A 23 -14.92 -14.30 3.40
N VAL A 24 -15.12 -13.37 4.33
CA VAL A 24 -14.14 -12.31 4.66
C VAL A 24 -12.80 -12.94 5.06
N HIS A 25 -12.82 -13.98 5.90
CA HIS A 25 -11.64 -14.73 6.29
C HIS A 25 -10.87 -15.28 5.08
N GLY A 26 -11.58 -15.84 4.09
CA GLY A 26 -10.96 -16.36 2.87
C GLY A 26 -10.27 -15.27 2.05
N LEU A 27 -10.93 -14.11 1.88
CA LEU A 27 -10.36 -12.96 1.17
C LEU A 27 -9.11 -12.41 1.87
N MET A 28 -9.18 -12.21 3.19
CA MET A 28 -8.03 -11.72 3.96
C MET A 28 -6.86 -12.70 3.95
N ARG A 29 -7.14 -14.02 4.01
CA ARG A 29 -6.12 -15.06 3.86
C ARG A 29 -5.44 -14.97 2.49
N ASP A 30 -6.20 -14.81 1.40
CA ASP A 30 -5.64 -14.67 0.06
C ASP A 30 -4.74 -13.43 -0.05
N VAL A 31 -5.09 -12.31 0.59
CA VAL A 31 -4.23 -11.11 0.65
C VAL A 31 -2.94 -11.38 1.43
N ILE A 32 -3.02 -12.09 2.57
CA ILE A 32 -1.82 -12.47 3.34
C ILE A 32 -0.90 -13.34 2.48
N VAL A 33 -1.43 -14.37 1.82
CA VAL A 33 -0.66 -15.25 0.93
C VAL A 33 0.01 -14.44 -0.18
N ALA A 34 -0.69 -13.48 -0.78
CA ALA A 34 -0.16 -12.62 -1.82
C ALA A 34 0.98 -11.68 -1.35
N LEU A 35 1.01 -11.34 -0.07
CA LEU A 35 2.06 -10.49 0.53
C LEU A 35 3.28 -11.29 1.01
N LEU A 36 3.17 -12.62 1.18
CA LEU A 36 4.28 -13.45 1.64
C LEU A 36 5.53 -13.38 0.74
N PRO A 37 5.44 -13.37 -0.61
CA PRO A 37 6.62 -13.21 -1.45
C PRO A 37 7.36 -11.88 -1.18
N ALA A 38 6.62 -10.77 -1.00
CA ALA A 38 7.21 -9.47 -0.69
C ALA A 38 7.89 -9.46 0.68
N LEU A 39 7.25 -10.08 1.69
CA LEU A 39 7.86 -10.26 3.01
C LEU A 39 9.11 -11.15 2.94
N GLY A 40 9.08 -12.24 2.16
CA GLY A 40 10.24 -13.11 1.93
C GLY A 40 11.43 -12.35 1.33
N CYS A 41 11.19 -11.51 0.33
CA CYS A 41 12.21 -10.64 -0.24
C CYS A 41 12.72 -9.61 0.79
N ALA A 42 11.84 -9.01 1.60
CA ALA A 42 12.24 -8.10 2.66
C ALA A 42 13.18 -8.78 3.68
N VAL A 43 12.88 -10.02 4.07
CA VAL A 43 13.74 -10.82 4.96
C VAL A 43 15.07 -11.17 4.29
N TYR A 44 15.06 -11.50 3.00
CA TYR A 44 16.28 -11.80 2.25
C TYR A 44 17.24 -10.60 2.17
N PHE A 45 16.71 -9.38 1.95
CA PHE A 45 17.51 -8.17 1.78
C PHE A 45 17.86 -7.46 3.10
N PHE A 46 17.00 -7.52 4.12
CA PHE A 46 17.19 -6.81 5.40
C PHE A 46 17.36 -7.75 6.60
N GLY A 47 17.29 -9.08 6.37
CA GLY A 47 17.50 -10.08 7.41
C GLY A 47 16.37 -10.18 8.43
N VAL A 48 16.72 -10.72 9.60
CA VAL A 48 15.78 -11.01 10.69
C VAL A 48 15.07 -9.76 11.22
N ARG A 49 15.69 -8.58 11.06
CA ARG A 49 15.11 -7.30 11.49
C ARG A 49 13.74 -7.03 10.80
N ALA A 50 13.64 -7.34 9.50
CA ALA A 50 12.38 -7.22 8.76
C ALA A 50 11.28 -8.12 9.33
N LEU A 51 11.64 -9.35 9.71
CA LEU A 51 10.68 -10.28 10.32
C LEU A 51 10.23 -9.82 11.71
N LEU A 52 11.17 -9.31 12.52
CA LEU A 52 10.86 -8.75 13.84
C LEU A 52 9.91 -7.55 13.72
N LEU A 53 10.16 -6.64 12.79
CA LEU A 53 9.31 -5.48 12.56
C LEU A 53 7.91 -5.90 12.11
N ALA A 54 7.82 -6.83 11.14
CA ALA A 54 6.53 -7.36 10.66
C ALA A 54 5.76 -8.09 11.79
N GLY A 55 6.44 -8.93 12.56
CA GLY A 55 5.87 -9.63 13.72
C GLY A 55 5.35 -8.65 14.78
N THR A 56 6.13 -7.60 15.08
CA THR A 56 5.73 -6.54 16.04
C THR A 56 4.49 -5.79 15.56
N CYS A 57 4.44 -5.39 14.29
CA CYS A 57 3.25 -4.70 13.74
C CYS A 57 2.01 -5.58 13.79
N VAL A 58 2.12 -6.85 13.38
CA VAL A 58 0.99 -7.79 13.39
C VAL A 58 0.50 -8.07 14.80
N THR A 59 1.41 -8.37 15.74
CA THR A 59 1.04 -8.65 17.14
C THR A 59 0.44 -7.42 17.84
N ALA A 60 0.99 -6.23 17.59
CA ALA A 60 0.45 -4.97 18.11
C ALA A 60 -0.95 -4.67 17.54
N CYS A 61 -1.18 -4.90 16.24
CA CYS A 61 -2.50 -4.74 15.62
C CYS A 61 -3.53 -5.70 16.23
N LEU A 62 -3.17 -6.98 16.40
CA LEU A 62 -4.04 -7.98 17.01
C LEU A 62 -4.37 -7.65 18.46
N ALA A 63 -3.36 -7.30 19.25
CA ALA A 63 -3.55 -6.90 20.64
C ALA A 63 -4.45 -5.66 20.77
N THR A 64 -4.21 -4.65 19.94
CA THR A 64 -5.02 -3.42 19.93
C THR A 64 -6.47 -3.72 19.51
N GLU A 65 -6.70 -4.57 18.52
CA GLU A 65 -8.06 -4.96 18.13
C GLU A 65 -8.77 -5.69 19.24
N ALA A 66 -8.12 -6.66 19.90
CA ALA A 66 -8.67 -7.37 21.03
C ALA A 66 -9.04 -6.42 22.18
N LEU A 67 -8.13 -5.51 22.54
CA LEU A 67 -8.35 -4.53 23.62
C LEU A 67 -9.49 -3.56 23.28
N CYS A 68 -9.54 -3.03 22.06
CA CYS A 68 -10.62 -2.14 21.63
C CYS A 68 -11.98 -2.85 21.65
N ARG A 69 -12.06 -4.10 21.17
CA ARG A 69 -13.30 -4.89 21.18
C ARG A 69 -13.77 -5.19 22.59
N LEU A 70 -12.84 -5.56 23.46
CA LEU A 70 -13.14 -5.78 24.89
C LEU A 70 -13.65 -4.49 25.57
N ALA A 71 -12.96 -3.36 25.36
CA ALA A 71 -13.35 -2.07 25.93
C ALA A 71 -14.72 -1.59 25.43
N MET A 72 -15.03 -1.80 24.16
CA MET A 72 -16.32 -1.44 23.56
C MET A 72 -17.41 -2.49 23.78
N LYS A 73 -17.13 -3.61 24.47
CA LYS A 73 -18.06 -4.74 24.69
C LYS A 73 -18.69 -5.26 23.40
N ARG A 74 -17.92 -5.34 22.31
CA ARG A 74 -18.33 -5.85 21.01
C ARG A 74 -17.82 -7.26 20.80
N GLU A 75 -18.46 -8.00 19.89
CA GLU A 75 -18.01 -9.33 19.48
C GLU A 75 -16.58 -9.33 18.97
N ASN A 76 -15.85 -10.41 19.25
CA ASN A 76 -14.46 -10.55 18.84
C ASN A 76 -14.38 -10.82 17.33
N THR A 77 -13.62 -9.99 16.60
CA THR A 77 -13.41 -10.08 15.15
C THR A 77 -12.01 -10.53 14.76
N LEU A 78 -11.19 -10.98 15.71
CA LEU A 78 -9.81 -11.44 15.41
C LEU A 78 -9.76 -12.56 14.36
N GLY A 79 -10.82 -13.37 14.28
CA GLY A 79 -10.93 -14.46 13.31
C GLY A 79 -11.09 -14.01 11.86
N ASP A 80 -11.36 -12.73 11.57
CA ASP A 80 -11.48 -12.22 10.20
C ASP A 80 -10.12 -11.95 9.52
N LEU A 81 -9.00 -12.02 10.24
CA LEU A 81 -7.62 -11.76 9.80
C LEU A 81 -7.34 -10.32 9.33
N SER A 82 -8.30 -9.40 9.46
CA SER A 82 -8.13 -8.03 8.97
C SER A 82 -7.04 -7.24 9.73
N ALA A 83 -6.86 -7.52 11.05
CA ALA A 83 -5.77 -6.92 11.83
C ALA A 83 -4.40 -7.43 11.37
N VAL A 84 -4.31 -8.72 10.97
CA VAL A 84 -3.07 -9.29 10.42
C VAL A 84 -2.71 -8.61 9.11
N VAL A 85 -3.69 -8.45 8.20
CA VAL A 85 -3.48 -7.73 6.93
C VAL A 85 -3.05 -6.28 7.18
N THR A 86 -3.71 -5.58 8.11
CA THR A 86 -3.35 -4.19 8.46
C THR A 86 -1.92 -4.10 9.00
N GLY A 87 -1.54 -4.99 9.92
CA GLY A 87 -0.19 -5.02 10.49
C GLY A 87 0.88 -5.35 9.45
N LEU A 88 0.60 -6.31 8.56
CA LEU A 88 1.53 -6.71 7.50
C LEU A 88 1.70 -5.60 6.45
N LEU A 89 0.62 -4.96 6.01
CA LEU A 89 0.66 -3.83 5.09
C LEU A 89 1.38 -2.63 5.72
N LEU A 90 1.13 -2.36 7.01
CA LEU A 90 1.87 -1.31 7.72
C LEU A 90 3.36 -1.62 7.75
N ALA A 91 3.75 -2.82 8.18
CA ALA A 91 5.16 -3.23 8.25
C ALA A 91 5.87 -3.08 6.91
N LEU A 92 5.25 -3.51 5.81
CA LEU A 92 5.81 -3.36 4.46
C LEU A 92 5.97 -1.89 4.02
N ASN A 93 5.31 -0.96 4.68
CA ASN A 93 5.44 0.48 4.45
C ASN A 93 6.41 1.20 5.38
N LEU A 94 7.10 0.47 6.26
CA LEU A 94 8.04 1.03 7.23
C LEU A 94 9.50 0.83 6.78
N PRO A 95 10.41 1.73 7.18
CA PRO A 95 11.84 1.52 7.05
C PRO A 95 12.29 0.30 7.89
N PRO A 96 13.29 -0.47 7.44
CA PRO A 96 13.73 -1.70 8.13
C PRO A 96 14.26 -1.45 9.56
N ASP A 97 14.90 -0.31 9.81
CA ASP A 97 15.50 0.03 11.11
C ASP A 97 14.63 0.91 12.00
N LEU A 98 13.35 1.06 11.66
CA LEU A 98 12.44 1.80 12.52
C LEU A 98 12.41 1.19 13.94
N PRO A 99 12.56 2.01 15.02
CA PRO A 99 12.42 1.54 16.39
C PRO A 99 11.07 0.83 16.61
N LEU A 100 11.10 -0.35 17.24
CA LEU A 100 9.90 -1.17 17.45
C LEU A 100 8.80 -0.43 18.24
N GLY A 101 9.18 0.46 19.16
CA GLY A 101 8.22 1.30 19.88
C GLY A 101 7.39 2.22 18.97
N MET A 102 8.02 2.79 17.92
CA MET A 102 7.32 3.61 16.93
C MET A 102 6.40 2.74 16.05
N ALA A 103 6.85 1.54 15.69
CA ALA A 103 6.02 0.58 14.95
C ALA A 103 4.77 0.16 15.75
N ILE A 104 4.91 -0.04 17.06
CA ILE A 104 3.79 -0.30 17.98
C ILE A 104 2.84 0.91 18.01
N ALA A 105 3.35 2.13 18.16
CA ALA A 105 2.52 3.34 18.17
C ALA A 105 1.73 3.49 16.85
N GLY A 106 2.37 3.25 15.69
CA GLY A 106 1.70 3.22 14.40
C GLY A 106 0.63 2.13 14.30
N SER A 107 0.90 0.94 14.80
CA SER A 107 -0.05 -0.19 14.81
C SER A 107 -1.27 0.10 15.69
N VAL A 108 -1.06 0.70 16.85
CA VAL A 108 -2.15 1.16 17.74
C VAL A 108 -2.99 2.22 17.03
N PHE A 109 -2.36 3.21 16.40
CA PHE A 109 -3.08 4.23 15.65
C PHE A 109 -3.89 3.62 14.48
N ALA A 110 -3.30 2.70 13.70
CA ALA A 110 -3.97 2.01 12.60
C ALA A 110 -5.27 1.34 13.03
N VAL A 111 -5.22 0.60 14.13
CA VAL A 111 -6.36 -0.22 14.55
C VAL A 111 -7.30 0.58 15.45
N ALA A 112 -6.83 1.25 16.50
CA ALA A 112 -7.69 1.97 17.42
C ALA A 112 -8.34 3.17 16.74
N VAL A 113 -7.55 4.06 16.13
CA VAL A 113 -8.04 5.33 15.59
C VAL A 113 -8.61 5.15 14.17
N ALA A 114 -7.85 4.58 13.25
CA ALA A 114 -8.27 4.55 11.85
C ALA A 114 -9.29 3.44 11.52
N LYS A 115 -9.48 2.43 12.39
CA LYS A 115 -10.39 1.31 12.16
C LYS A 115 -11.51 1.22 13.21
N GLN A 116 -11.18 1.08 14.50
CA GLN A 116 -12.16 0.72 15.53
C GLN A 116 -13.05 1.89 15.97
N VAL A 117 -12.54 3.13 15.98
CA VAL A 117 -13.35 4.33 16.28
C VAL A 117 -14.53 4.47 15.32
N PHE A 118 -14.35 4.12 14.04
CA PHE A 118 -15.41 4.19 13.04
C PHE A 118 -16.37 3.00 13.04
N GLY A 119 -16.08 1.93 13.81
CA GLY A 119 -16.96 0.75 13.92
C GLY A 119 -16.29 -0.57 13.56
N GLY A 120 -15.07 -0.57 13.07
CA GLY A 120 -14.30 -1.75 12.69
C GLY A 120 -14.26 -1.97 11.19
N LEU A 121 -14.05 -3.23 10.78
CA LEU A 121 -13.96 -3.59 9.36
C LEU A 121 -15.26 -3.21 8.61
N GLY A 122 -15.11 -2.54 7.48
CA GLY A 122 -16.22 -2.12 6.63
C GLY A 122 -16.70 -0.68 6.87
N TYR A 123 -16.32 -0.05 7.98
CA TYR A 123 -16.75 1.31 8.34
C TYR A 123 -15.61 2.34 8.31
N ASN A 124 -14.39 1.91 8.10
CA ASN A 124 -13.23 2.80 8.03
C ASN A 124 -13.25 3.68 6.77
N PRO A 125 -13.19 5.03 6.90
CA PRO A 125 -13.18 5.94 5.77
C PRO A 125 -11.86 5.94 5.00
N PHE A 126 -10.77 5.58 5.66
CA PHE A 126 -9.42 5.54 5.12
C PHE A 126 -8.80 4.15 5.28
N ASN A 127 -7.84 3.82 4.44
CA ASN A 127 -7.03 2.62 4.64
C ASN A 127 -6.22 2.74 5.95
N PRO A 128 -6.41 1.83 6.94
CA PRO A 128 -5.82 1.98 8.26
C PRO A 128 -4.28 1.94 8.26
N ALA A 129 -3.67 1.10 7.42
CA ALA A 129 -2.22 0.99 7.32
C ALA A 129 -1.60 2.29 6.75
N LEU A 130 -2.24 2.91 5.74
CA LEU A 130 -1.79 4.17 5.18
C LEU A 130 -2.00 5.35 6.13
N ALA A 131 -3.11 5.38 6.86
CA ALA A 131 -3.36 6.39 7.89
C ALA A 131 -2.28 6.33 8.99
N ALA A 132 -1.90 5.13 9.42
CA ALA A 132 -0.81 4.94 10.38
C ALA A 132 0.55 5.35 9.82
N ARG A 133 0.86 5.02 8.55
CA ARG A 133 2.08 5.48 7.90
C ARG A 133 2.15 7.02 7.84
N ALA A 134 1.05 7.67 7.46
CA ALA A 134 0.98 9.13 7.44
C ALA A 134 1.19 9.74 8.84
N PHE A 135 0.55 9.15 9.86
CA PHE A 135 0.76 9.53 11.26
C PHE A 135 2.22 9.41 11.68
N LEU A 136 2.86 8.27 11.41
CA LEU A 136 4.27 8.05 11.74
C LEU A 136 5.19 9.02 10.99
N LEU A 137 4.94 9.27 9.72
CA LEU A 137 5.76 10.18 8.92
C LEU A 137 5.67 11.63 9.42
N VAL A 138 4.52 12.07 9.88
CA VAL A 138 4.34 13.42 10.43
C VAL A 138 4.90 13.53 11.85
N SER A 139 4.71 12.50 12.69
CA SER A 139 5.13 12.52 14.09
C SER A 139 6.61 12.20 14.29
N PHE A 140 7.18 11.33 13.45
CA PHE A 140 8.55 10.80 13.56
C PHE A 140 9.27 10.87 12.20
N SER A 141 9.27 12.06 11.60
CA SER A 141 9.78 12.25 10.23
C SER A 141 11.22 11.79 10.05
N GLU A 142 12.10 12.03 11.00
CA GLU A 142 13.51 11.64 10.95
C GLU A 142 13.65 10.10 10.85
N ALA A 143 13.03 9.35 11.76
CA ALA A 143 13.09 7.90 11.76
C ALA A 143 12.42 7.27 10.52
N MET A 144 11.38 7.91 9.98
CA MET A 144 10.66 7.46 8.79
C MET A 144 11.37 7.80 7.47
N THR A 145 12.36 8.69 7.48
CA THR A 145 13.13 9.08 6.29
C THR A 145 14.60 8.63 6.35
N THR A 146 14.97 7.88 7.39
CA THR A 146 16.29 7.26 7.53
C THR A 146 16.29 5.90 6.83
N TRP A 147 17.12 5.74 5.81
CA TRP A 147 17.13 4.54 4.96
C TRP A 147 18.43 3.79 5.12
N THR A 148 18.36 2.55 5.57
CA THR A 148 19.50 1.64 5.68
C THR A 148 19.73 0.90 4.36
N PRO A 149 20.99 0.73 3.95
CA PRO A 149 21.34 -0.09 2.80
C PRO A 149 20.98 -1.56 3.06
N SER A 150 20.68 -2.30 1.98
CA SER A 150 20.50 -3.75 2.08
C SER A 150 21.77 -4.44 2.59
N LEU A 151 21.61 -5.61 3.23
CA LEU A 151 22.74 -6.41 3.74
C LEU A 151 23.80 -6.69 2.67
N TRP A 152 23.38 -6.88 1.42
CA TRP A 152 24.28 -7.13 0.30
C TRP A 152 25.13 -5.90 -0.06
N LYS A 153 24.61 -4.70 0.05
CA LYS A 153 25.35 -3.45 -0.17
C LYS A 153 26.29 -3.17 1.00
N ALA A 154 25.84 -3.43 2.22
CA ALA A 154 26.68 -3.29 3.41
C ALA A 154 27.85 -4.28 3.39
N ALA A 155 27.63 -5.54 2.98
CA ALA A 155 28.68 -6.57 2.87
C ALA A 155 29.70 -6.29 1.75
N ALA A 156 29.31 -5.56 0.71
CA ALA A 156 30.21 -5.16 -0.38
C ALA A 156 31.22 -4.04 0.01
N GLY A 157 31.21 -3.58 1.27
CA GLY A 157 32.13 -2.53 1.77
C GLY A 157 31.95 -1.16 1.13
N ALA A 158 30.87 -0.95 0.40
CA ALA A 158 30.64 0.26 -0.38
C ALA A 158 30.13 1.45 0.44
N VAL A 159 29.81 1.26 1.75
CA VAL A 159 29.13 2.30 2.51
C VAL A 159 29.57 2.34 3.97
N ASP A 160 30.36 3.34 4.32
CA ASP A 160 30.59 3.79 5.71
C ASP A 160 29.41 4.64 6.24
N ALA A 161 28.43 4.94 5.39
CA ALA A 161 27.30 5.78 5.73
C ALA A 161 26.14 4.96 6.31
N THR A 162 25.67 5.36 7.47
CA THR A 162 24.52 4.75 8.15
C THR A 162 23.17 5.03 7.47
N THR A 163 23.13 6.02 6.56
CA THR A 163 21.91 6.43 5.84
C THR A 163 22.21 6.69 4.38
N THR A 164 21.31 6.20 3.51
CA THR A 164 21.41 6.41 2.06
C THR A 164 20.13 7.03 1.54
N ALA A 165 20.22 7.88 0.51
CA ALA A 165 19.04 8.41 -0.14
C ALA A 165 18.31 7.33 -0.94
N THR A 166 16.98 7.42 -1.02
CA THR A 166 16.21 6.51 -1.86
C THR A 166 16.32 6.90 -3.33
N PRO A 167 16.18 5.95 -4.27
CA PRO A 167 16.13 6.28 -5.70
C PRO A 167 15.11 7.36 -6.02
N LEU A 168 14.01 7.40 -5.28
CA LEU A 168 12.95 8.38 -5.47
C LEU A 168 13.36 9.81 -5.07
N SER A 169 14.21 9.96 -4.06
CA SER A 169 14.77 11.27 -3.70
C SER A 169 15.70 11.81 -4.79
N TYR A 170 16.48 10.93 -5.41
CA TYR A 170 17.32 11.29 -6.56
C TYR A 170 16.49 11.61 -7.81
N LEU A 171 15.45 10.83 -8.12
CA LEU A 171 14.52 11.12 -9.22
C LEU A 171 13.81 12.47 -9.06
N LYS A 172 13.55 12.90 -7.83
CA LYS A 172 12.96 14.21 -7.55
C LYS A 172 13.91 15.35 -7.92
N THR A 173 15.22 15.19 -7.68
CA THR A 173 16.24 16.19 -7.99
C THR A 173 16.75 16.10 -9.42
N PHE A 174 16.60 14.96 -10.10
CA PHE A 174 17.15 14.66 -11.42
C PHE A 174 16.84 15.72 -12.51
N ALA A 175 15.69 16.37 -12.47
CA ALA A 175 15.31 17.40 -13.44
C ALA A 175 15.45 18.84 -12.87
N THR A 176 16.27 19.02 -11.85
CA THR A 176 16.47 20.34 -11.21
C THR A 176 17.96 20.70 -11.22
N ALA A 177 18.28 21.99 -11.14
CA ALA A 177 19.66 22.47 -11.00
C ALA A 177 20.39 21.90 -9.75
N ALA A 178 19.64 21.31 -8.79
CA ALA A 178 20.22 20.64 -7.64
C ALA A 178 20.94 19.34 -8.03
N TRP A 179 20.58 18.68 -9.13
CA TRP A 179 21.24 17.48 -9.63
C TRP A 179 22.71 17.72 -10.00
N GLU A 180 22.99 18.87 -10.63
CA GLU A 180 24.36 19.22 -11.06
C GLU A 180 25.28 19.48 -9.87
N LYS A 181 24.72 19.84 -8.69
CA LYS A 181 25.46 20.10 -7.45
C LYS A 181 25.74 18.86 -6.62
N LEU A 182 25.16 17.70 -6.98
CA LEU A 182 25.40 16.45 -6.27
C LEU A 182 26.81 15.91 -6.53
N PRO A 183 27.42 15.20 -5.55
CA PRO A 183 28.69 14.51 -5.75
C PRO A 183 28.64 13.54 -6.94
N ALA A 184 29.77 13.38 -7.63
CA ALA A 184 29.86 12.51 -8.81
C ALA A 184 29.43 11.05 -8.52
N ALA A 185 29.74 10.55 -7.32
CA ALA A 185 29.33 9.21 -6.87
C ALA A 185 27.81 9.06 -6.76
N GLU A 186 27.07 10.11 -6.40
CA GLU A 186 25.61 10.11 -6.31
C GLU A 186 24.95 10.30 -7.68
N ARG A 187 25.60 11.02 -8.60
CA ARG A 187 25.19 11.15 -10.00
C ARG A 187 25.41 9.88 -10.82
N ALA A 188 26.21 8.93 -10.31
CA ALA A 188 26.46 7.65 -10.96
C ALA A 188 25.23 6.72 -10.99
N LEU A 189 24.13 7.06 -10.30
CA LEU A 189 22.84 6.39 -10.45
C LEU A 189 22.20 6.80 -11.79
N ASP A 190 22.56 6.07 -12.84
CA ASP A 190 21.94 6.28 -14.15
C ASP A 190 20.56 5.60 -14.22
N PHE A 191 19.51 6.40 -13.99
CA PHE A 191 18.10 5.96 -14.05
C PHE A 191 17.67 5.56 -15.46
N THR A 192 18.45 5.91 -16.47
CA THR A 192 18.20 5.52 -17.86
C THR A 192 18.88 4.22 -18.21
N SER A 193 19.72 3.67 -17.34
CA SER A 193 20.39 2.40 -17.55
C SER A 193 19.47 1.21 -17.31
N GLY A 194 19.60 0.18 -18.11
CA GLY A 194 18.90 -1.08 -17.90
C GLY A 194 19.28 -1.76 -16.59
N SER A 195 20.49 -1.50 -16.07
CA SER A 195 20.96 -2.04 -14.79
C SER A 195 20.15 -1.52 -13.59
N PHE A 196 19.78 -0.22 -13.57
CA PHE A 196 18.93 0.33 -12.52
C PHE A 196 17.53 -0.30 -12.54
N ILE A 197 16.91 -0.41 -13.72
CA ILE A 197 15.59 -1.00 -13.87
C ILE A 197 15.60 -2.47 -13.42
N GLN A 198 16.62 -3.24 -13.80
CA GLN A 198 16.80 -4.62 -13.34
C GLN A 198 16.92 -4.69 -11.81
N THR A 199 17.75 -3.83 -11.22
CA THR A 199 17.93 -3.77 -9.76
C THR A 199 16.63 -3.41 -9.04
N ALA A 200 15.86 -2.46 -9.54
CA ALA A 200 14.56 -2.08 -8.97
C ALA A 200 13.50 -3.18 -9.13
N PHE A 201 13.57 -3.96 -10.22
CA PHE A 201 12.63 -5.04 -10.50
C PHE A 201 12.91 -6.28 -9.64
N PHE A 202 14.16 -6.72 -9.57
CA PHE A 202 14.54 -7.94 -8.83
C PHE A 202 14.84 -7.69 -7.36
N GLY A 203 15.10 -6.45 -6.96
CA GLY A 203 15.41 -6.07 -5.60
C GLY A 203 16.78 -5.41 -5.46
N ASN A 204 17.20 -5.19 -4.19
CA ASN A 204 18.44 -4.51 -3.82
C ASN A 204 18.38 -2.98 -3.98
N VAL A 205 17.20 -2.42 -3.75
CA VAL A 205 16.95 -0.97 -3.70
C VAL A 205 16.71 -0.54 -2.26
N ASN A 206 17.21 0.64 -1.89
CA ASN A 206 16.96 1.18 -0.57
C ASN A 206 15.55 1.78 -0.51
N GLY A 207 14.80 1.48 0.54
CA GLY A 207 13.42 1.92 0.69
C GLY A 207 12.71 1.22 1.85
N CYS A 208 11.39 1.30 1.89
CA CYS A 208 10.58 0.53 2.82
C CYS A 208 10.66 -0.97 2.54
N LEU A 209 10.33 -1.79 3.54
CA LEU A 209 10.37 -3.27 3.42
C LEU A 209 9.63 -3.81 2.19
N GLY A 210 8.49 -3.22 1.82
CA GLY A 210 7.68 -3.63 0.68
C GLY A 210 8.06 -3.03 -0.66
N GLU A 211 9.06 -2.14 -0.71
CA GLU A 211 9.48 -1.46 -1.95
C GLU A 211 10.68 -2.14 -2.62
N VAL A 212 11.27 -3.11 -1.94
CA VAL A 212 12.57 -3.69 -2.32
C VAL A 212 12.51 -4.49 -3.61
N CYS A 213 11.44 -5.26 -3.83
CA CYS A 213 11.32 -6.16 -4.97
C CYS A 213 9.96 -6.00 -5.64
N ALA A 214 9.95 -5.31 -6.80
CA ALA A 214 8.72 -5.13 -7.57
C ALA A 214 8.17 -6.45 -8.12
N LEU A 215 9.04 -7.40 -8.50
CA LEU A 215 8.63 -8.72 -8.98
C LEU A 215 7.78 -9.47 -7.96
N ALA A 216 8.19 -9.49 -6.69
CA ALA A 216 7.47 -10.18 -5.62
C ALA A 216 6.06 -9.60 -5.42
N LEU A 217 5.94 -8.26 -5.48
CA LEU A 217 4.65 -7.58 -5.41
C LEU A 217 3.77 -7.88 -6.62
N LEU A 218 4.34 -7.91 -7.83
CA LEU A 218 3.60 -8.23 -9.05
C LEU A 218 3.12 -9.68 -9.06
N LEU A 219 3.92 -10.63 -8.56
CA LEU A 219 3.50 -12.03 -8.39
C LEU A 219 2.32 -12.13 -7.41
N GLY A 220 2.39 -11.43 -6.28
CA GLY A 220 1.27 -11.36 -5.34
C GLY A 220 0.02 -10.71 -5.96
N ALA A 221 0.18 -9.62 -6.71
CA ALA A 221 -0.91 -8.97 -7.42
C ALA A 221 -1.54 -9.88 -8.49
N ALA A 222 -0.72 -10.60 -9.25
CA ALA A 222 -1.19 -11.59 -10.23
C ALA A 222 -2.01 -12.70 -9.55
N TYR A 223 -1.54 -13.22 -8.41
CA TYR A 223 -2.30 -14.18 -7.61
C TYR A 223 -3.69 -13.63 -7.23
N LEU A 224 -3.76 -12.38 -6.70
CA LEU A 224 -5.04 -11.77 -6.33
C LEU A 224 -5.97 -11.54 -7.53
N LEU A 225 -5.43 -11.21 -8.71
CA LEU A 225 -6.19 -11.06 -9.93
C LEU A 225 -6.76 -12.40 -10.42
N VAL A 226 -5.96 -13.46 -10.42
CA VAL A 226 -6.39 -14.83 -10.77
C VAL A 226 -7.46 -15.35 -9.82
N ARG A 227 -7.29 -15.09 -8.52
CA ARG A 227 -8.28 -15.41 -7.48
C ARG A 227 -9.52 -14.51 -7.52
N ARG A 228 -9.52 -13.47 -8.36
CA ARG A 228 -10.59 -12.46 -8.46
C ARG A 228 -10.87 -11.73 -7.14
N VAL A 229 -9.86 -11.65 -6.28
CA VAL A 229 -9.90 -10.85 -5.05
C VAL A 229 -9.83 -9.37 -5.38
N ILE A 230 -9.01 -8.98 -6.35
CA ILE A 230 -8.94 -7.60 -6.85
C ILE A 230 -9.32 -7.53 -8.32
N THR A 231 -9.68 -6.33 -8.79
CA THR A 231 -9.93 -6.04 -10.21
C THR A 231 -8.79 -5.22 -10.79
N TRP A 232 -8.47 -5.42 -12.06
CA TRP A 232 -7.38 -4.75 -12.76
C TRP A 232 -7.51 -3.23 -12.91
N HIS A 233 -8.74 -2.69 -12.74
CA HIS A 233 -9.06 -1.29 -13.02
C HIS A 233 -8.20 -0.29 -12.23
N ILE A 234 -8.10 -0.46 -10.90
CA ILE A 234 -7.33 0.46 -10.05
C ILE A 234 -5.84 0.33 -10.30
N PRO A 235 -5.23 -0.88 -10.26
CA PRO A 235 -3.79 -1.03 -10.50
C PRO A 235 -3.35 -0.48 -11.86
N VAL A 236 -4.07 -0.81 -12.93
CA VAL A 236 -3.72 -0.34 -14.28
C VAL A 236 -3.88 1.17 -14.42
N ALA A 237 -5.00 1.73 -13.90
CA ALA A 237 -5.23 3.17 -13.96
C ALA A 237 -4.19 3.95 -13.15
N PHE A 238 -3.84 3.49 -11.95
CA PHE A 238 -2.86 4.15 -11.09
C PHE A 238 -1.46 4.11 -11.73
N ILE A 239 -0.95 2.91 -12.03
CA ILE A 239 0.38 2.71 -12.62
C ILE A 239 0.48 3.43 -13.97
N GLY A 240 -0.56 3.28 -14.82
CA GLY A 240 -0.61 3.92 -16.13
C GLY A 240 -0.59 5.45 -16.05
N THR A 241 -1.28 6.05 -15.08
CA THR A 241 -1.25 7.51 -14.87
C THR A 241 0.10 8.00 -14.36
N VAL A 242 0.75 7.26 -13.44
CA VAL A 242 2.11 7.57 -12.99
C VAL A 242 3.10 7.51 -14.16
N ALA A 243 3.05 6.44 -14.95
CA ALA A 243 3.91 6.27 -16.13
C ALA A 243 3.67 7.35 -17.18
N ALA A 244 2.40 7.62 -17.52
CA ALA A 244 2.04 8.65 -18.49
C ALA A 244 2.51 10.04 -18.05
N PHE A 245 2.25 10.42 -16.79
CA PHE A 245 2.69 11.72 -16.28
C PHE A 245 4.22 11.87 -16.33
N ALA A 246 4.96 10.84 -15.93
CA ALA A 246 6.42 10.85 -16.00
C ALA A 246 6.90 10.94 -17.45
N PHE A 247 6.34 10.15 -18.36
CA PHE A 247 6.68 10.15 -19.77
C PHE A 247 6.50 11.52 -20.43
N PHE A 248 5.34 12.16 -20.23
CA PHE A 248 5.09 13.52 -20.78
C PHE A 248 5.99 14.58 -20.14
N ARG A 249 6.37 14.42 -18.88
CA ARG A 249 7.24 15.35 -18.18
C ARG A 249 8.66 15.38 -18.72
N TYR A 250 9.21 14.23 -19.08
CA TYR A 250 10.63 14.08 -19.42
C TYR A 250 10.93 14.14 -20.91
N GLY A 251 9.96 14.49 -21.74
CA GLY A 251 10.21 14.86 -23.15
C GLY A 251 9.77 13.85 -24.20
N MET A 252 9.05 12.77 -23.83
CA MET A 252 8.48 11.76 -24.75
C MET A 252 9.49 10.95 -25.54
N ASP A 253 10.73 10.87 -25.08
CA ASP A 253 11.82 10.12 -25.69
C ASP A 253 11.99 8.72 -25.04
N LEU A 254 12.88 7.89 -25.59
CA LEU A 254 13.21 6.61 -24.99
C LEU A 254 13.78 6.74 -23.56
N SER A 255 14.52 7.80 -23.27
CA SER A 255 14.98 8.15 -21.93
C SER A 255 13.82 8.45 -21.00
N ALA A 256 12.79 9.17 -21.47
CA ALA A 256 11.58 9.46 -20.73
C ALA A 256 10.79 8.18 -20.37
N LEU A 257 10.78 7.18 -21.26
CA LEU A 257 10.16 5.88 -20.98
C LEU A 257 10.86 5.16 -19.83
N LYS A 258 12.20 5.13 -19.84
CA LYS A 258 12.98 4.52 -18.74
C LYS A 258 12.81 5.26 -17.42
N LEU A 259 12.72 6.60 -17.45
CA LEU A 259 12.41 7.39 -16.26
C LEU A 259 10.98 7.14 -15.75
N ALA A 260 10.03 6.91 -16.66
CA ALA A 260 8.67 6.53 -16.28
C ALA A 260 8.66 5.15 -15.60
N GLU A 261 9.39 4.17 -16.12
CA GLU A 261 9.59 2.87 -15.47
C GLU A 261 10.25 3.02 -14.10
N ALA A 262 11.27 3.86 -13.99
CA ALA A 262 11.92 4.15 -12.71
C ALA A 262 10.95 4.75 -11.69
N HIS A 263 10.05 5.67 -12.10
CA HIS A 263 9.01 6.23 -11.23
C HIS A 263 7.97 5.22 -10.78
N VAL A 264 7.64 4.23 -11.61
CA VAL A 264 6.70 3.14 -11.28
C VAL A 264 7.35 2.14 -10.34
N LEU A 265 8.60 1.75 -10.61
CA LEU A 265 9.31 0.73 -9.83
C LEU A 265 9.89 1.27 -8.52
N SER A 266 10.06 2.61 -8.40
CA SER A 266 10.59 3.24 -7.19
C SER A 266 9.49 3.73 -6.28
N GLY A 267 9.67 3.52 -4.99
CA GLY A 267 8.70 3.87 -3.96
C GLY A 267 7.49 2.94 -3.96
N GLY A 268 6.54 3.22 -3.09
CA GLY A 268 5.39 2.37 -2.82
C GLY A 268 4.29 2.34 -3.91
N VAL A 269 4.57 2.68 -5.18
CA VAL A 269 3.53 2.73 -6.22
C VAL A 269 2.94 1.35 -6.49
N VAL A 270 3.76 0.32 -6.67
CA VAL A 270 3.29 -1.04 -6.96
C VAL A 270 2.53 -1.61 -5.76
N LEU A 271 3.08 -1.47 -4.54
CA LEU A 271 2.42 -1.88 -3.31
C LEU A 271 1.10 -1.12 -3.10
N GLY A 272 1.14 0.21 -3.28
CA GLY A 272 -0.03 1.07 -3.13
C GLY A 272 -1.12 0.77 -4.15
N ALA A 273 -0.78 0.62 -5.42
CA ALA A 273 -1.73 0.39 -6.50
C ALA A 273 -2.40 -0.98 -6.43
N CYS A 274 -1.64 -2.03 -6.06
CA CYS A 274 -2.12 -3.41 -6.10
C CYS A 274 -2.76 -3.88 -4.79
N PHE A 275 -2.31 -3.39 -3.63
CA PHE A 275 -2.72 -3.92 -2.33
C PHE A 275 -3.45 -2.92 -1.44
N MET A 276 -3.18 -1.61 -1.60
CA MET A 276 -3.73 -0.59 -0.70
C MET A 276 -4.86 0.22 -1.31
N ALA A 277 -4.73 0.63 -2.58
CA ALA A 277 -5.77 1.35 -3.30
C ALA A 277 -6.94 0.44 -3.71
N THR A 278 -6.73 -0.87 -3.71
CA THR A 278 -7.73 -1.89 -4.02
C THR A 278 -8.56 -2.35 -2.83
N ASP A 279 -8.40 -1.72 -1.67
CA ASP A 279 -9.21 -2.01 -0.49
C ASP A 279 -10.71 -1.81 -0.78
N TYR A 280 -11.51 -2.83 -0.46
CA TYR A 280 -12.95 -2.83 -0.77
C TYR A 280 -13.74 -1.73 -0.08
N VAL A 281 -13.32 -1.35 1.13
CA VAL A 281 -14.06 -0.39 1.96
C VAL A 281 -13.82 1.03 1.48
N THR A 282 -12.59 1.34 1.09
CA THR A 282 -12.14 2.71 0.83
C THR A 282 -12.09 3.06 -0.67
N SER A 283 -12.43 2.10 -1.55
CA SER A 283 -12.46 2.31 -3.00
C SER A 283 -13.87 2.26 -3.59
N PRO A 284 -14.12 2.92 -4.74
CA PRO A 284 -15.42 2.87 -5.43
C PRO A 284 -15.79 1.46 -5.90
N ALA A 285 -17.08 1.10 -5.85
CA ALA A 285 -17.55 -0.21 -6.27
C ALA A 285 -17.66 -0.37 -7.81
N SER A 286 -18.01 0.71 -8.54
CA SER A 286 -18.23 0.68 -9.99
C SER A 286 -16.91 0.62 -10.77
N ALA A 287 -16.88 -0.07 -11.93
CA ALA A 287 -15.69 -0.14 -12.79
C ALA A 287 -15.22 1.25 -13.25
N LYS A 288 -16.14 2.14 -13.65
CA LYS A 288 -15.84 3.52 -14.01
C LYS A 288 -15.28 4.30 -12.82
N GLY A 289 -15.85 4.13 -11.63
CA GLY A 289 -15.38 4.76 -10.41
C GLY A 289 -13.97 4.31 -10.03
N LYS A 290 -13.66 3.03 -10.17
CA LYS A 290 -12.33 2.46 -9.94
C LYS A 290 -11.27 3.06 -10.88
N LEU A 291 -11.59 3.26 -12.17
CA LEU A 291 -10.68 3.91 -13.11
C LEU A 291 -10.43 5.38 -12.72
N ILE A 292 -11.48 6.15 -12.42
CA ILE A 292 -11.34 7.55 -11.99
C ILE A 292 -10.51 7.63 -10.69
N PHE A 293 -10.79 6.76 -9.73
CA PHE A 293 -10.07 6.68 -8.47
C PHE A 293 -8.58 6.36 -8.70
N GLY A 294 -8.27 5.35 -9.52
CA GLY A 294 -6.89 4.98 -9.86
C GLY A 294 -6.14 6.10 -10.57
N CYS A 295 -6.76 6.77 -11.57
CA CYS A 295 -6.18 7.93 -12.24
C CYS A 295 -5.93 9.09 -11.27
N GLY A 296 -6.88 9.36 -10.37
CA GLY A 296 -6.73 10.38 -9.34
C GLY A 296 -5.57 10.08 -8.38
N CYS A 297 -5.43 8.83 -7.93
CA CYS A 297 -4.30 8.39 -7.11
C CYS A 297 -2.96 8.60 -7.83
N GLY A 298 -2.87 8.21 -9.12
CA GLY A 298 -1.66 8.37 -9.92
C GLY A 298 -1.28 9.82 -10.14
N LEU A 299 -2.24 10.66 -10.48
CA LEU A 299 -2.04 12.09 -10.67
C LEU A 299 -1.56 12.78 -9.39
N LEU A 300 -2.27 12.57 -8.28
CA LEU A 300 -1.90 13.14 -6.98
C LEU A 300 -0.53 12.64 -6.52
N CYS A 301 -0.23 11.36 -6.71
CA CYS A 301 1.07 10.79 -6.39
C CYS A 301 2.20 11.54 -7.11
N MET A 302 2.07 11.77 -8.41
CA MET A 302 3.08 12.49 -9.20
C MET A 302 3.14 13.99 -8.87
N LEU A 303 2.02 14.63 -8.56
CA LEU A 303 1.99 16.02 -8.10
C LEU A 303 2.72 16.17 -6.75
N ILE A 304 2.46 15.26 -5.79
CA ILE A 304 3.14 15.28 -4.49
C ILE A 304 4.64 14.99 -4.66
N ARG A 305 5.03 14.02 -5.49
CA ARG A 305 6.44 13.74 -5.80
C ARG A 305 7.16 14.96 -6.36
N ARG A 306 6.47 15.76 -7.18
CA ARG A 306 7.06 16.94 -7.81
C ARG A 306 7.14 18.15 -6.88
N PHE A 307 6.05 18.47 -6.21
CA PHE A 307 5.87 19.73 -5.47
C PHE A 307 5.89 19.54 -3.96
N GLY A 308 5.66 18.32 -3.46
CA GLY A 308 5.64 18.02 -2.04
C GLY A 308 7.02 18.06 -1.39
N ALA A 309 7.07 18.21 -0.07
CA ALA A 309 8.31 18.15 0.71
C ALA A 309 8.90 16.72 0.68
N TYR A 310 8.07 15.72 0.87
CA TYR A 310 8.48 14.32 0.87
C TYR A 310 8.52 13.73 -0.55
N PRO A 311 9.53 12.89 -0.88
CA PRO A 311 9.62 12.25 -2.19
C PRO A 311 8.52 11.21 -2.43
N GLU A 312 8.00 10.59 -1.37
CA GLU A 312 6.95 9.60 -1.43
C GLU A 312 5.56 10.22 -1.35
N GLY A 313 4.81 10.17 -2.45
CA GLY A 313 3.46 10.72 -2.54
C GLY A 313 2.34 9.69 -2.48
N CYS A 314 2.66 8.38 -2.60
CA CYS A 314 1.67 7.32 -2.80
C CYS A 314 0.66 7.22 -1.66
N SER A 315 1.14 7.21 -0.41
CA SER A 315 0.29 7.08 0.79
C SER A 315 -0.70 8.23 0.91
N PHE A 316 -0.23 9.47 0.76
CA PHE A 316 -1.09 10.65 0.82
C PHE A 316 -2.07 10.72 -0.35
N ALA A 317 -1.62 10.35 -1.56
CA ALA A 317 -2.49 10.32 -2.73
C ALA A 317 -3.67 9.37 -2.53
N ILE A 318 -3.43 8.16 -2.04
CA ILE A 318 -4.50 7.19 -1.76
C ILE A 318 -5.42 7.70 -0.64
N LEU A 319 -4.88 8.25 0.46
CA LEU A 319 -5.69 8.80 1.56
C LEU A 319 -6.60 9.93 1.09
N ILE A 320 -6.08 10.87 0.30
CA ILE A 320 -6.88 11.95 -0.28
C ILE A 320 -7.99 11.37 -1.17
N MET A 321 -7.66 10.43 -2.04
CA MET A 321 -8.64 9.81 -2.92
C MET A 321 -9.67 8.95 -2.16
N ASN A 322 -9.30 8.34 -1.03
CA ASN A 322 -10.25 7.65 -0.14
C ASN A 322 -11.35 8.62 0.35
N ALA A 323 -10.97 9.87 0.69
CA ALA A 323 -11.95 10.90 1.07
C ALA A 323 -12.92 11.24 -0.08
N PHE A 324 -12.46 11.16 -1.33
CA PHE A 324 -13.29 11.40 -2.53
C PHE A 324 -14.04 10.14 -3.00
N ALA A 325 -13.72 8.95 -2.52
CA ALA A 325 -14.35 7.70 -2.96
C ALA A 325 -15.88 7.69 -2.86
N PRO A 326 -16.52 8.21 -1.79
CA PRO A 326 -17.98 8.29 -1.72
C PRO A 326 -18.57 9.21 -2.81
N LEU A 327 -17.91 10.33 -3.12
CA LEU A 327 -18.33 11.26 -4.16
C LEU A 327 -18.23 10.63 -5.55
N ILE A 328 -17.09 9.98 -5.84
CA ILE A 328 -16.88 9.24 -7.09
C ILE A 328 -17.94 8.14 -7.25
N SER A 329 -18.22 7.40 -6.17
CA SER A 329 -19.26 6.34 -6.17
C SER A 329 -20.64 6.91 -6.48
N ARG A 330 -20.96 8.09 -5.97
CA ARG A 330 -22.22 8.78 -6.26
C ARG A 330 -22.35 9.18 -7.74
N TRP A 331 -21.27 9.72 -8.33
CA TRP A 331 -21.24 10.14 -9.73
C TRP A 331 -21.23 8.96 -10.72
N THR A 332 -20.66 7.83 -10.30
CA THR A 332 -20.52 6.65 -11.17
C THR A 332 -21.52 5.55 -10.85
N LYS A 333 -22.59 5.89 -10.11
CA LYS A 333 -23.65 4.94 -9.76
C LYS A 333 -24.28 4.36 -11.03
N PRO A 334 -24.34 3.02 -11.17
CA PRO A 334 -25.01 2.40 -12.31
C PRO A 334 -26.52 2.71 -12.28
N LYS A 335 -27.10 2.92 -13.45
CA LYS A 335 -28.56 3.10 -13.55
C LYS A 335 -29.24 1.79 -13.14
N PRO A 336 -30.31 1.85 -12.32
CA PRO A 336 -31.10 0.67 -12.00
C PRO A 336 -31.68 0.03 -13.27
N PHE A 337 -31.86 -1.28 -13.23
CA PHE A 337 -32.53 -2.00 -14.34
C PHE A 337 -33.91 -1.41 -14.58
N GLY A 338 -34.19 -1.05 -15.85
CA GLY A 338 -35.48 -0.43 -16.24
C GLY A 338 -35.60 1.09 -16.07
N ALA A 339 -34.57 1.77 -15.51
CA ALA A 339 -34.54 3.24 -15.51
C ALA A 339 -34.14 3.77 -16.90
N LYS A 340 -34.97 4.66 -17.50
CA LYS A 340 -34.67 5.40 -18.74
C LYS A 340 -33.63 6.49 -18.50
#